data_dc146bfd12c1447e98cea8bae1fc54db
#
_entry.id   dc146bfd12c1447e98cea8bae1fc54db
#
_cell.length_a   1.000
_cell.length_b   1.000
_cell.length_c   1.000
_cell.angle_alpha   90.00
_cell.angle_beta   90.00
_cell.angle_gamma   90.00
#
_symmetry.space_group_name_H-M   'P 1'
#
loop_
_entity.id
_entity.type
_entity.pdbx_description
1 polymer ?
#
loop_
_entity_poly.entity_id
_entity_poly.type
_entity_poly.pdbx_seq_one_letter_code
_entity_poly.pdbx_strand_id
1 'polypeptide(L)'
;KNILVIGGSGSGKTRFFCKPSLLQAHSSYVCTDPKGTLLPEIGTFLERKKYRIKCLNLINFRKSMRYNPLAYIRSEKDILKLVNALIMNTKGEGEKSSEDFWVKAERLYYSALIGYIWYEATEEEKNFITLLDLINASEAREDDETYQSPVDLLFSQLEEREPDHFAVKQYRKFKMAA
;
A
#
# COMPACT_ATOMS: atom_id res chain seq x y z
N LYS A 1 -25.08 6.36 12.12
CA LYS A 1 -25.17 5.89 13.53
C LYS A 1 -24.35 4.62 13.66
N ASN A 2 -23.59 4.48 14.73
CA ASN A 2 -22.84 3.26 15.02
C ASN A 2 -23.68 2.33 15.89
N ILE A 3 -23.58 1.01 15.66
CA ILE A 3 -24.27 -0.01 16.42
C ILE A 3 -23.22 -0.90 17.08
N LEU A 4 -23.28 -1.07 18.39
CA LEU A 4 -22.44 -1.99 19.15
C LEU A 4 -23.27 -3.23 19.52
N VAL A 5 -22.82 -4.41 19.07
CA VAL A 5 -23.45 -5.70 19.38
C VAL A 5 -22.54 -6.49 20.31
N ILE A 6 -22.97 -6.71 21.55
CA ILE A 6 -22.21 -7.42 22.57
C ILE A 6 -22.78 -8.84 22.77
N GLY A 7 -21.89 -9.81 22.95
CA GLY A 7 -22.27 -11.19 23.22
C GLY A 7 -21.05 -12.10 23.25
N GLY A 8 -21.09 -13.16 24.04
CA GLY A 8 -20.05 -14.17 24.15
C GLY A 8 -19.82 -14.97 22.85
N SER A 9 -18.85 -15.87 22.87
CA SER A 9 -18.63 -16.81 21.76
C SER A 9 -19.88 -17.69 21.59
N GLY A 10 -20.30 -17.92 20.35
CA GLY A 10 -21.50 -18.75 20.07
C GLY A 10 -22.85 -18.05 20.26
N SER A 11 -22.91 -16.81 20.79
CA SER A 11 -24.17 -16.09 21.02
C SER A 11 -24.98 -15.72 19.77
N GLY A 12 -24.48 -16.09 18.60
CA GLY A 12 -25.19 -15.86 17.33
C GLY A 12 -25.06 -14.47 16.73
N LYS A 13 -24.12 -13.62 17.16
CA LYS A 13 -23.91 -12.28 16.60
C LYS A 13 -23.84 -12.26 15.07
N THR A 14 -23.05 -13.16 14.50
CA THR A 14 -22.93 -13.28 13.04
C THR A 14 -24.25 -13.76 12.42
N ARG A 15 -24.90 -14.75 13.02
CA ARG A 15 -26.13 -15.38 12.49
C ARG A 15 -27.33 -14.44 12.54
N PHE A 16 -27.53 -13.76 13.67
CA PHE A 16 -28.76 -13.00 13.93
C PHE A 16 -28.62 -11.50 13.66
N PHE A 17 -27.40 -10.98 13.51
CA PHE A 17 -27.16 -9.58 13.22
C PHE A 17 -26.41 -9.36 11.91
N CYS A 18 -25.17 -9.87 11.75
CA CYS A 18 -24.37 -9.58 10.56
C CYS A 18 -25.00 -10.09 9.28
N LYS A 19 -25.39 -11.38 9.23
CA LYS A 19 -25.96 -11.97 8.02
C LYS A 19 -27.29 -11.34 7.63
N PRO A 20 -28.27 -11.16 8.51
CA PRO A 20 -29.50 -10.45 8.17
C PRO A 20 -29.26 -9.03 7.68
N SER A 21 -28.30 -8.31 8.26
CA SER A 21 -27.96 -6.95 7.82
C SER A 21 -27.38 -6.94 6.39
N LEU A 22 -26.52 -7.89 6.04
CA LEU A 22 -25.97 -8.04 4.69
C LEU A 22 -27.03 -8.51 3.67
N LEU A 23 -27.95 -9.37 4.09
CA LEU A 23 -29.04 -9.88 3.25
C LEU A 23 -30.07 -8.81 2.87
N GLN A 24 -30.12 -7.69 3.59
CA GLN A 24 -30.94 -6.54 3.17
C GLN A 24 -30.49 -5.94 1.84
N ALA A 25 -29.20 -6.10 1.49
CA ALA A 25 -28.65 -5.72 0.20
C ALA A 25 -29.03 -4.28 -0.25
N HIS A 26 -28.95 -3.29 0.64
CA HIS A 26 -29.38 -1.93 0.39
C HIS A 26 -28.23 -0.91 0.27
N SER A 27 -26.99 -1.34 0.52
CA SER A 27 -25.80 -0.46 0.45
C SER A 27 -24.52 -1.26 0.13
N SER A 28 -23.40 -0.59 -0.06
CA SER A 28 -22.08 -1.25 -0.09
C SER A 28 -21.64 -1.63 1.31
N TYR A 29 -20.96 -2.75 1.44
CA TYR A 29 -20.52 -3.29 2.72
C TYR A 29 -19.01 -3.54 2.72
N VAL A 30 -18.38 -3.31 3.86
CA VAL A 30 -17.02 -3.78 4.17
C VAL A 30 -17.12 -4.66 5.41
N CYS A 31 -16.70 -5.90 5.30
CA CYS A 31 -16.83 -6.89 6.38
C CYS A 31 -15.50 -7.53 6.69
N THR A 32 -15.15 -7.64 7.98
CA THR A 32 -14.09 -8.51 8.45
C THR A 32 -14.68 -9.87 8.80
N ASP A 33 -14.12 -10.95 8.25
CA ASP A 33 -14.59 -12.32 8.47
C ASP A 33 -13.45 -13.24 8.91
N PRO A 34 -13.06 -13.19 10.19
CA PRO A 34 -11.94 -14.00 10.71
C PRO A 34 -12.14 -15.51 10.54
N LYS A 35 -13.37 -15.96 10.45
CA LYS A 35 -13.72 -17.39 10.28
C LYS A 35 -13.87 -17.81 8.82
N GLY A 36 -13.95 -16.86 7.89
CA GLY A 36 -14.13 -17.11 6.46
C GLY A 36 -15.48 -17.74 6.10
N THR A 37 -16.53 -17.52 6.92
CA THR A 37 -17.85 -18.17 6.74
C THR A 37 -18.87 -17.31 6.01
N LEU A 38 -18.70 -16.00 5.99
CA LEU A 38 -19.69 -15.09 5.38
C LEU A 38 -19.76 -15.27 3.87
N LEU A 39 -18.61 -15.29 3.20
CA LEU A 39 -18.57 -15.40 1.75
C LEU A 39 -19.20 -16.71 1.21
N PRO A 40 -18.86 -17.91 1.73
CA PRO A 40 -19.51 -19.15 1.31
C PRO A 40 -21.02 -19.17 1.56
N GLU A 41 -21.50 -18.56 2.65
CA GLU A 41 -22.90 -18.65 3.05
C GLU A 41 -23.81 -17.65 2.36
N ILE A 42 -23.32 -16.42 2.09
CA ILE A 42 -24.16 -15.34 1.52
C ILE A 42 -23.65 -14.78 0.20
N GLY A 43 -22.44 -15.16 -0.24
CA GLY A 43 -21.83 -14.62 -1.45
C GLY A 43 -22.71 -14.80 -2.67
N THR A 44 -23.20 -16.01 -2.93
CA THR A 44 -24.08 -16.30 -4.07
C THR A 44 -25.37 -15.45 -4.06
N PHE A 45 -25.92 -15.16 -2.90
CA PHE A 45 -27.06 -14.27 -2.79
C PHE A 45 -26.71 -12.85 -3.22
N LEU A 46 -25.58 -12.33 -2.73
CA LEU A 46 -25.11 -10.98 -3.07
C LEU A 46 -24.78 -10.87 -4.56
N GLU A 47 -24.16 -11.88 -5.17
CA GLU A 47 -23.91 -11.93 -6.61
C GLU A 47 -25.20 -11.88 -7.43
N ARG A 48 -26.24 -12.66 -7.02
CA ARG A 48 -27.57 -12.58 -7.63
C ARG A 48 -28.21 -11.19 -7.50
N LYS A 49 -27.88 -10.45 -6.45
CA LYS A 49 -28.25 -9.04 -6.25
C LYS A 49 -27.32 -8.07 -6.98
N LYS A 50 -26.43 -8.58 -7.85
CA LYS A 50 -25.47 -7.82 -8.68
C LYS A 50 -24.42 -7.05 -7.87
N TYR A 51 -24.09 -7.53 -6.67
CA TYR A 51 -22.96 -7.02 -5.92
C TYR A 51 -21.65 -7.52 -6.53
N ARG A 52 -20.69 -6.62 -6.66
CA ARG A 52 -19.32 -6.98 -6.99
C ARG A 52 -18.57 -7.29 -5.69
N ILE A 53 -18.35 -8.58 -5.44
CA ILE A 53 -17.67 -9.03 -4.24
C ILE A 53 -16.14 -8.96 -4.45
N LYS A 54 -15.45 -8.41 -3.46
CA LYS A 54 -14.00 -8.37 -3.39
C LYS A 54 -13.56 -9.01 -2.08
N CYS A 55 -12.68 -10.00 -2.16
CA CYS A 55 -12.19 -10.73 -1.00
C CYS A 55 -10.67 -10.55 -0.87
N LEU A 56 -10.21 -9.94 0.22
CA LEU A 56 -8.81 -9.93 0.61
C LEU A 56 -8.59 -11.07 1.61
N ASN A 57 -7.97 -12.15 1.16
CA ASN A 57 -7.72 -13.33 2.00
C ASN A 57 -6.26 -13.34 2.45
N LEU A 58 -6.03 -13.02 3.72
CA LEU A 58 -4.69 -12.96 4.33
C LEU A 58 -4.19 -14.34 4.80
N ILE A 59 -5.06 -15.36 4.82
CA ILE A 59 -4.70 -16.74 5.20
C ILE A 59 -4.26 -17.53 3.97
N ASN A 60 -4.99 -17.38 2.87
CA ASN A 60 -4.68 -18.06 1.61
C ASN A 60 -4.63 -17.05 0.46
N PHE A 61 -3.44 -16.56 0.17
CA PHE A 61 -3.21 -15.55 -0.87
C PHE A 61 -3.60 -16.01 -2.28
N ARG A 62 -3.63 -17.32 -2.56
CA ARG A 62 -4.12 -17.84 -3.85
C ARG A 62 -5.62 -17.59 -4.06
N LYS A 63 -6.38 -17.47 -2.98
CA LYS A 63 -7.81 -17.16 -2.98
C LYS A 63 -8.09 -15.66 -2.74
N SER A 64 -7.05 -14.85 -2.64
CA SER A 64 -7.17 -13.43 -2.42
C SER A 64 -7.24 -12.66 -3.73
N MET A 65 -7.97 -11.57 -3.72
CA MET A 65 -7.83 -10.57 -4.78
C MET A 65 -6.46 -9.92 -4.72
N ARG A 66 -5.94 -9.57 -5.88
CA ARG A 66 -4.77 -8.71 -5.98
C ARG A 66 -5.18 -7.27 -5.73
N TYR A 67 -4.34 -6.55 -5.02
CA TYR A 67 -4.49 -5.13 -4.76
C TYR A 67 -3.18 -4.42 -5.08
N ASN A 68 -3.24 -3.44 -5.96
CA ASN A 68 -2.12 -2.59 -6.30
C ASN A 68 -2.44 -1.16 -5.85
N PRO A 69 -1.84 -0.66 -4.76
CA PRO A 69 -2.11 0.68 -4.27
C PRO A 69 -1.63 1.78 -5.21
N LEU A 70 -0.61 1.52 -6.03
CA LEU A 70 -0.12 2.51 -7.00
C LEU A 70 -1.20 2.89 -8.04
N ALA A 71 -2.08 1.96 -8.38
CA ALA A 71 -3.20 2.23 -9.29
C ALA A 71 -4.23 3.26 -8.76
N TYR A 72 -4.15 3.62 -7.48
CA TYR A 72 -5.05 4.60 -6.85
C TYR A 72 -4.40 5.97 -6.65
N ILE A 73 -3.13 6.13 -7.02
CA ILE A 73 -2.44 7.42 -6.95
C ILE A 73 -2.98 8.32 -8.06
N ARG A 74 -3.41 9.52 -7.68
CA ARG A 74 -3.90 10.56 -8.59
C ARG A 74 -3.15 11.87 -8.47
N SER A 75 -2.32 12.00 -7.45
CA SER A 75 -1.55 13.20 -7.17
C SER A 75 -0.32 12.88 -6.31
N GLU A 76 0.64 13.79 -6.28
CA GLU A 76 1.82 13.69 -5.39
C GLU A 76 1.42 13.54 -3.91
N LYS A 77 0.30 14.15 -3.50
CA LYS A 77 -0.24 13.98 -2.14
C LYS A 77 -0.60 12.53 -1.83
N ASP A 78 -1.05 11.78 -2.83
CA ASP A 78 -1.39 10.37 -2.63
C ASP A 78 -0.14 9.50 -2.57
N ILE A 79 0.94 9.88 -3.28
CA ILE A 79 2.26 9.26 -3.10
C ILE A 79 2.71 9.40 -1.65
N LEU A 80 2.67 10.62 -1.10
CA LEU A 80 3.06 10.88 0.29
C LEU A 80 2.19 10.12 1.30
N LYS A 81 0.89 9.98 1.05
CA LYS A 81 -0.01 9.18 1.89
C LYS A 81 0.35 7.69 1.83
N LEU A 82 0.63 7.16 0.63
CA LEU A 82 1.03 5.78 0.46
C LEU A 82 2.34 5.49 1.19
N VAL A 83 3.35 6.34 1.02
CA VAL A 83 4.63 6.24 1.72
C VAL A 83 4.44 6.26 3.23
N ASN A 84 3.65 7.21 3.75
CA ASN A 84 3.36 7.27 5.18
C ASN A 84 2.66 5.98 5.68
N ALA A 85 1.71 5.44 4.91
CA ALA A 85 1.04 4.21 5.26
C ALA A 85 2.01 3.01 5.27
N LEU A 86 2.94 2.93 4.33
CA LEU A 86 3.97 1.90 4.29
C LEU A 86 4.86 1.98 5.54
N ILE A 87 5.45 3.14 5.82
CA ILE A 87 6.33 3.34 6.96
C ILE A 87 5.61 3.07 8.29
N MET A 88 4.40 3.57 8.47
CA MET A 88 3.63 3.37 9.71
C MET A 88 3.27 1.90 9.95
N ASN A 89 3.03 1.11 8.91
CA ASN A 89 2.63 -0.28 9.04
C ASN A 89 3.80 -1.27 9.03
N THR A 90 5.02 -0.82 8.69
CA THR A 90 6.23 -1.65 8.74
C THR A 90 6.99 -1.50 10.05
N LYS A 91 6.72 -0.46 10.82
CA LYS A 91 7.28 -0.31 12.18
C LYS A 91 6.63 -1.30 13.13
N GLY A 92 7.45 -2.04 13.90
CA GLY A 92 7.00 -2.96 14.94
C GLY A 92 6.25 -2.23 16.08
N GLU A 93 5.34 -2.95 16.74
CA GLU A 93 4.71 -2.47 17.98
C GLU A 93 5.77 -2.25 19.06
N GLY A 94 6.10 -1.02 19.35
CA GLY A 94 7.05 -0.67 20.44
C GLY A 94 7.92 0.55 20.19
N GLU A 95 8.17 0.91 18.95
CA GLU A 95 8.94 2.11 18.63
C GLU A 95 8.06 3.38 18.59
N LYS A 96 7.65 3.85 19.76
CA LYS A 96 7.28 5.24 19.98
C LYS A 96 8.56 6.07 20.07
N SER A 97 9.39 6.05 19.06
CA SER A 97 10.48 7.00 18.99
C SER A 97 10.05 8.22 18.18
N SER A 98 10.47 9.38 18.66
CA SER A 98 10.61 10.63 17.91
C SER A 98 10.88 10.33 16.43
N GLU A 99 10.39 11.18 15.55
CA GLU A 99 10.73 11.10 14.12
C GLU A 99 12.26 11.03 13.97
N ASP A 100 12.78 9.82 13.91
CA ASP A 100 14.21 9.59 13.80
C ASP A 100 14.65 10.06 12.40
N PHE A 101 15.86 10.55 12.33
CA PHE A 101 16.50 10.99 11.10
C PHE A 101 16.36 9.95 9.97
N TRP A 102 16.56 8.68 10.31
CA TRP A 102 16.44 7.55 9.38
C TRP A 102 15.04 7.41 8.76
N VAL A 103 14.00 7.65 9.55
CA VAL A 103 12.61 7.62 9.06
C VAL A 103 12.32 8.75 8.08
N LYS A 104 12.92 9.91 8.30
CA LYS A 104 12.80 11.04 7.37
C LYS A 104 13.52 10.73 6.06
N ALA A 105 14.71 10.17 6.13
CA ALA A 105 15.48 9.75 4.95
C ALA A 105 14.74 8.64 4.18
N GLU A 106 14.24 7.63 4.86
CA GLU A 106 13.43 6.55 4.27
C GLU A 106 12.18 7.09 3.57
N ARG A 107 11.49 8.05 4.20
CA ARG A 107 10.32 8.71 3.60
C ARG A 107 10.65 9.44 2.30
N LEU A 108 11.76 10.16 2.27
CA LEU A 108 12.24 10.86 1.08
C LEU A 108 12.58 9.88 -0.04
N TYR A 109 13.28 8.80 0.32
CA TYR A 109 13.68 7.75 -0.59
C TYR A 109 12.47 7.06 -1.24
N TYR A 110 11.53 6.55 -0.44
CA TYR A 110 10.32 5.93 -0.99
C TYR A 110 9.46 6.91 -1.79
N SER A 111 9.42 8.19 -1.38
CA SER A 111 8.71 9.21 -2.15
C SER A 111 9.35 9.46 -3.51
N ALA A 112 10.69 9.40 -3.59
CA ALA A 112 11.42 9.52 -4.84
C ALA A 112 11.14 8.32 -5.76
N LEU A 113 11.32 7.09 -5.27
CA LEU A 113 11.13 5.88 -6.07
C LEU A 113 9.68 5.71 -6.55
N ILE A 114 8.69 5.86 -5.65
CA ILE A 114 7.28 5.76 -6.02
C ILE A 114 6.89 6.91 -6.95
N GLY A 115 7.43 8.10 -6.74
CA GLY A 115 7.26 9.23 -7.64
C GLY A 115 7.81 8.93 -9.03
N TYR A 116 9.00 8.37 -9.13
CA TYR A 116 9.60 7.95 -10.39
C TYR A 116 8.71 6.93 -11.11
N ILE A 117 8.29 5.87 -10.43
CA ILE A 117 7.41 4.84 -10.98
C ILE A 117 6.09 5.45 -11.47
N TRP A 118 5.50 6.35 -10.71
CA TRP A 118 4.20 6.93 -11.06
C TRP A 118 4.25 7.81 -12.32
N TYR A 119 5.32 8.58 -12.50
CA TYR A 119 5.48 9.50 -13.63
C TYR A 119 6.07 8.82 -14.87
N GLU A 120 7.13 8.01 -14.68
CA GLU A 120 8.00 7.57 -15.75
C GLU A 120 7.74 6.13 -16.22
N ALA A 121 7.21 5.28 -15.33
CA ALA A 121 6.99 3.87 -15.65
C ALA A 121 5.72 3.65 -16.48
N THR A 122 5.70 2.57 -17.26
CA THR A 122 4.49 2.11 -17.97
C THR A 122 3.41 1.64 -16.99
N GLU A 123 2.15 1.57 -17.41
CA GLU A 123 1.05 1.12 -16.54
C GLU A 123 1.27 -0.29 -15.97
N GLU A 124 1.97 -1.16 -16.70
CA GLU A 124 2.27 -2.52 -16.27
C GLU A 124 3.34 -2.56 -15.18
N GLU A 125 4.24 -1.58 -15.19
CA GLU A 125 5.34 -1.43 -14.23
C GLU A 125 4.94 -0.65 -12.97
N LYS A 126 3.81 0.02 -12.97
CA LYS A 126 3.30 0.74 -11.79
C LYS A 126 2.83 -0.22 -10.70
N ASN A 127 3.76 -0.93 -10.08
CA ASN A 127 3.49 -1.93 -9.05
C ASN A 127 4.64 -2.04 -8.04
N PHE A 128 4.44 -2.80 -6.95
CA PHE A 128 5.45 -2.99 -5.93
C PHE A 128 6.63 -3.88 -6.34
N ILE A 129 6.51 -4.68 -7.39
CA ILE A 129 7.65 -5.48 -7.88
C ILE A 129 8.70 -4.50 -8.43
N THR A 130 8.28 -3.56 -9.28
CA THR A 130 9.15 -2.51 -9.80
C THR A 130 9.78 -1.67 -8.68
N LEU A 131 9.02 -1.37 -7.63
CA LEU A 131 9.58 -0.67 -6.47
C LEU A 131 10.70 -1.49 -5.80
N LEU A 132 10.49 -2.79 -5.60
CA LEU A 132 11.49 -3.69 -5.03
C LEU A 132 12.72 -3.82 -5.93
N ASP A 133 12.51 -3.89 -7.24
CA ASP A 133 13.61 -3.95 -8.22
C ASP A 133 14.47 -2.67 -8.16
N LEU A 134 13.85 -1.49 -8.04
CA LEU A 134 14.59 -0.24 -7.85
C LEU A 134 15.33 -0.20 -6.51
N ILE A 135 14.72 -0.69 -5.43
CA ILE A 135 15.38 -0.77 -4.12
C ILE A 135 16.61 -1.68 -4.22
N ASN A 136 16.47 -2.85 -4.81
CA ASN A 136 17.59 -3.78 -4.99
C ASN A 136 18.69 -3.22 -5.90
N ALA A 137 18.31 -2.46 -6.92
CA ALA A 137 19.25 -1.79 -7.84
C ALA A 137 19.96 -0.58 -7.23
N SER A 138 19.54 -0.12 -6.05
CA SER A 138 20.13 1.04 -5.36
C SER A 138 21.16 0.66 -4.29
N GLU A 139 21.57 -0.61 -4.23
CA GLU A 139 22.59 -1.04 -3.27
C GLU A 139 23.88 -0.25 -3.45
N ALA A 140 24.31 0.39 -2.36
CA ALA A 140 25.60 1.08 -2.29
C ALA A 140 26.73 0.04 -2.19
N ARG A 141 27.89 0.34 -2.76
CA ARG A 141 29.10 -0.44 -2.55
C ARG A 141 29.94 0.25 -1.48
N GLU A 142 30.22 -0.47 -0.40
CA GLU A 142 31.05 0.07 0.70
C GLU A 142 32.49 0.34 0.29
N ASP A 143 32.97 -0.32 -0.79
CA ASP A 143 34.36 -0.26 -1.23
C ASP A 143 34.67 0.89 -2.21
N ASP A 144 33.65 1.63 -2.69
CA ASP A 144 33.82 2.65 -3.71
C ASP A 144 32.88 3.85 -3.49
N GLU A 145 33.42 4.90 -2.88
CA GLU A 145 32.67 6.17 -2.64
C GLU A 145 32.21 6.87 -3.92
N THR A 146 32.81 6.52 -5.07
CA THR A 146 32.45 7.09 -6.38
C THR A 146 31.40 6.27 -7.12
N TYR A 147 31.01 5.12 -6.55
CA TYR A 147 30.06 4.24 -7.20
C TYR A 147 28.67 4.86 -7.30
N GLN A 148 28.18 4.89 -8.51
CA GLN A 148 26.81 5.29 -8.81
C GLN A 148 25.97 4.05 -9.09
N SER A 149 24.92 3.83 -8.30
CA SER A 149 23.99 2.76 -8.54
C SER A 149 23.18 2.99 -9.83
N PRO A 150 22.60 1.95 -10.43
CA PRO A 150 21.69 2.11 -11.55
C PRO A 150 20.56 3.13 -11.27
N VAL A 151 20.12 3.21 -10.03
CA VAL A 151 19.10 4.18 -9.60
C VAL A 151 19.65 5.61 -9.59
N ASP A 152 20.89 5.82 -9.13
CA ASP A 152 21.53 7.14 -9.22
C ASP A 152 21.59 7.63 -10.67
N LEU A 153 21.93 6.75 -11.61
CA LEU A 153 21.98 7.08 -13.03
C LEU A 153 20.60 7.43 -13.59
N LEU A 154 19.55 6.67 -13.22
CA LEU A 154 18.16 6.96 -13.62
C LEU A 154 17.73 8.36 -13.14
N PHE A 155 18.03 8.70 -11.88
CA PHE A 155 17.68 10.01 -11.33
C PHE A 155 18.51 11.13 -11.92
N SER A 156 19.78 10.89 -12.23
CA SER A 156 20.63 11.88 -12.92
C SER A 156 20.10 12.20 -14.32
N GLN A 157 19.72 11.19 -15.10
CA GLN A 157 19.12 11.39 -16.42
C GLN A 157 17.78 12.14 -16.34
N LEU A 158 16.95 11.81 -15.34
CA LEU A 158 15.68 12.52 -15.13
C LEU A 158 15.93 13.97 -14.71
N GLU A 159 16.93 14.24 -13.87
CA GLU A 159 17.30 15.57 -13.41
C GLU A 159 17.82 16.45 -14.57
N GLU A 160 18.60 15.89 -15.49
CA GLU A 160 19.05 16.61 -16.69
C GLU A 160 17.87 17.02 -17.59
N ARG A 161 16.85 16.16 -17.69
CA ARG A 161 15.65 16.42 -18.49
C ARG A 161 14.66 17.35 -17.79
N GLU A 162 14.42 17.11 -16.51
CA GLU A 162 13.40 17.80 -15.70
C GLU A 162 13.90 18.08 -14.28
N PRO A 163 14.71 19.14 -14.07
CA PRO A 163 15.29 19.45 -12.74
C PRO A 163 14.25 19.68 -11.63
N ASP A 164 13.05 20.11 -12.02
CA ASP A 164 11.95 20.42 -11.13
C ASP A 164 11.00 19.25 -10.87
N HIS A 165 11.27 18.08 -11.45
CA HIS A 165 10.46 16.88 -11.29
C HIS A 165 10.31 16.48 -9.82
N PHE A 166 9.10 16.07 -9.42
CA PHE A 166 8.79 15.70 -8.03
C PHE A 166 9.77 14.65 -7.48
N ALA A 167 9.98 13.56 -8.22
CA ALA A 167 10.85 12.47 -7.80
C ALA A 167 12.31 12.91 -7.64
N VAL A 168 12.81 13.74 -8.55
CA VAL A 168 14.17 14.34 -8.47
C VAL A 168 14.33 15.18 -7.21
N LYS A 169 13.35 16.04 -6.90
CA LYS A 169 13.37 16.86 -5.67
C LYS A 169 13.41 16.01 -4.40
N GLN A 170 12.69 14.89 -4.36
CA GLN A 170 12.72 13.99 -3.20
C GLN A 170 14.05 13.23 -3.12
N TYR A 171 14.57 12.75 -4.26
CA TYR A 171 15.83 12.02 -4.31
C TYR A 171 17.03 12.91 -3.91
N ARG A 172 17.08 14.12 -4.40
CA ARG A 172 18.11 15.10 -4.03
C ARG A 172 18.12 15.38 -2.51
N LYS A 173 16.93 15.56 -1.91
CA LYS A 173 16.81 15.72 -0.45
C LYS A 173 17.26 14.48 0.31
N PHE A 174 16.94 13.28 -0.20
CA PHE A 174 17.42 12.04 0.36
C PHE A 174 18.96 11.97 0.35
N LYS A 175 19.61 12.23 -0.79
CA LYS A 175 21.08 12.22 -0.90
C LYS A 175 21.77 13.27 -0.03
N MET A 176 21.11 14.39 0.28
CA MET A 176 21.63 15.38 1.24
C MET A 176 21.47 14.93 2.70
N ALA A 177 20.55 14.03 2.97
CA ALA A 177 20.26 13.50 4.30
C ALA A 177 20.97 12.15 4.56
N ALA A 178 21.51 11.49 3.58
CA ALA A 178 22.26 10.24 3.69
C ALA A 178 23.75 10.53 3.80
#